data_5fa5f81d4466c776181ec41c8063606f
#
_entry.id   5fa5f81d4466c776181ec41c8063606f
#
_cell.length_a   1.000
_cell.length_b   1.000
_cell.length_c   1.000
_cell.angle_alpha   90.00
_cell.angle_beta   90.00
_cell.angle_gamma   90.00
#
_symmetry.space_group_name_H-M   'P 1'
#
loop_
_entity.id
_entity.type
_entity.pdbx_description
1 polymer ?
#
loop_
_entity_poly.entity_id
_entity_poly.type
_entity_poly.pdbx_seq_one_letter_code
_entity_poly.pdbx_strand_id
1 'polypeptide(L)'
;LAYFVGAQSQPGLTPGFFAFYAGTSPEAVGQVEEELLNEAGKLRDIGLSEDELRRSKAKIIGQKKIARQDLGGLAVTMGLDELFGLGYDASDHDHEKYEAITVEQTRDVAAKYFQPASCVVAVSHPPV
;
A
#
# COMPACT_ATOMS: atom_id res chain seq x y z
N LEU A 1 -3.96 17.24 11.70
CA LEU A 1 -3.34 16.22 12.53
C LEU A 1 -2.00 15.75 11.94
N ALA A 2 -1.95 15.41 10.65
CA ALA A 2 -0.73 15.02 9.97
C ALA A 2 -0.46 15.91 8.76
N TYR A 3 0.83 16.16 8.45
CA TYR A 3 1.26 16.90 7.25
C TYR A 3 1.16 16.04 6.00
N PHE A 4 1.45 14.77 6.14
CA PHE A 4 1.25 13.74 5.12
C PHE A 4 0.97 12.39 5.77
N VAL A 5 0.30 11.53 5.02
CA VAL A 5 0.05 10.14 5.40
C VAL A 5 0.15 9.26 4.15
N GLY A 6 0.63 8.06 4.32
CA GLY A 6 0.73 7.12 3.22
C GLY A 6 0.81 5.67 3.67
N ALA A 7 0.73 4.80 2.69
CA ALA A 7 0.92 3.37 2.85
C ALA A 7 1.78 2.84 1.72
N GLN A 8 2.63 1.87 2.01
CA GLN A 8 3.54 1.28 1.05
C GLN A 8 3.60 -0.23 1.25
N SER A 9 3.55 -0.96 0.16
CA SER A 9 3.88 -2.38 0.10
C SER A 9 5.23 -2.54 -0.60
N GLN A 10 6.16 -3.21 0.05
CA GLN A 10 7.47 -3.56 -0.50
C GLN A 10 7.55 -5.07 -0.68
N PRO A 11 7.12 -5.61 -1.81
CA PRO A 11 7.28 -7.02 -2.11
C PRO A 11 8.75 -7.33 -2.41
N GLY A 12 9.15 -8.58 -2.23
CA GLY A 12 10.50 -9.05 -2.55
C GLY A 12 10.53 -10.57 -2.77
N LEU A 13 11.67 -11.09 -3.23
CA LEU A 13 11.91 -12.53 -3.33
C LEU A 13 12.01 -13.21 -1.95
N THR A 14 12.38 -12.46 -0.94
CA THR A 14 12.28 -12.81 0.49
C THR A 14 11.07 -12.08 1.09
N PRO A 15 10.65 -12.41 2.33
CA PRO A 15 9.55 -11.70 2.96
C PRO A 15 9.70 -10.19 2.84
N GLY A 16 8.69 -9.53 2.29
CA GLY A 16 8.61 -8.09 2.22
C GLY A 16 7.96 -7.50 3.47
N PHE A 17 7.59 -6.23 3.40
CA PHE A 17 6.85 -5.56 4.46
C PHE A 17 5.74 -4.68 3.88
N PHE A 18 4.76 -4.41 4.72
CA PHE A 18 3.77 -3.38 4.49
C PHE A 18 3.94 -2.30 5.57
N ALA A 19 3.95 -1.03 5.17
CA ALA A 19 4.15 0.07 6.10
C ALA A 19 3.06 1.14 5.93
N PHE A 20 2.53 1.62 7.05
CA PHE A 20 1.86 2.90 7.14
C PHE A 20 2.86 3.92 7.67
N TYR A 21 2.81 5.14 7.16
CA TYR A 21 3.68 6.21 7.62
C TYR A 21 2.96 7.55 7.60
N ALA A 22 3.33 8.42 8.52
CA ALA A 22 2.82 9.78 8.60
C ALA A 22 3.89 10.71 9.12
N GLY A 23 3.83 11.97 8.69
CA GLY A 23 4.60 13.06 9.28
C GLY A 23 3.67 13.99 10.03
N THR A 24 4.04 14.34 11.27
CA THR A 24 3.24 15.18 12.14
C THR A 24 4.10 16.02 13.08
N SER A 25 3.48 16.91 13.88
CA SER A 25 4.19 17.62 14.93
C SER A 25 4.51 16.70 16.11
N PRO A 26 5.56 16.98 16.89
CA PRO A 26 5.94 16.15 18.03
C PRO A 26 4.81 15.88 19.03
N GLU A 27 3.95 16.88 19.25
CA GLU A 27 2.83 16.81 20.20
C GLU A 27 1.71 15.88 19.73
N ALA A 28 1.59 15.66 18.41
CA ALA A 28 0.52 14.86 17.82
C ALA A 28 0.95 13.41 17.50
N VAL A 29 2.20 13.03 17.77
CA VAL A 29 2.73 11.68 17.42
C VAL A 29 1.86 10.57 17.99
N GLY A 30 1.56 10.59 19.30
CA GLY A 30 0.78 9.52 19.92
C GLY A 30 -0.64 9.39 19.34
N GLN A 31 -1.27 10.53 19.04
CA GLN A 31 -2.60 10.51 18.41
C GLN A 31 -2.55 9.97 16.98
N VAL A 32 -1.52 10.34 16.19
CA VAL A 32 -1.36 9.86 14.81
C VAL A 32 -1.05 8.36 14.79
N GLU A 33 -0.23 7.86 15.71
CA GLU A 33 0.03 6.44 15.86
C GLU A 33 -1.26 5.67 16.16
N GLU A 34 -2.04 6.12 17.14
CA GLU A 34 -3.32 5.50 17.48
C GLU A 34 -4.28 5.47 16.29
N GLU A 35 -4.41 6.57 15.56
CA GLU A 35 -5.28 6.64 14.38
C GLU A 35 -4.82 5.72 13.23
N LEU A 36 -3.51 5.61 12.97
CA LEU A 36 -2.98 4.68 11.97
C LEU A 36 -3.30 3.22 12.33
N LEU A 37 -3.13 2.85 13.60
CA LEU A 37 -3.45 1.50 14.08
C LEU A 37 -4.96 1.23 14.05
N ASN A 38 -5.78 2.23 14.37
CA ASN A 38 -7.24 2.14 14.31
C ASN A 38 -7.72 1.95 12.86
N GLU A 39 -7.17 2.70 11.89
CA GLU A 39 -7.51 2.52 10.47
C GLU A 39 -7.08 1.14 9.94
N ALA A 40 -5.91 0.65 10.33
CA ALA A 40 -5.50 -0.72 10.00
C ALA A 40 -6.45 -1.77 10.61
N GLY A 41 -6.90 -1.55 11.85
CA GLY A 41 -7.89 -2.38 12.54
C GLY A 41 -9.24 -2.38 11.81
N LYS A 42 -9.72 -1.22 11.37
CA LYS A 42 -10.97 -1.11 10.58
C LYS A 42 -10.89 -1.91 9.27
N LEU A 43 -9.78 -1.80 8.53
CA LEU A 43 -9.58 -2.58 7.32
C LEU A 43 -9.63 -4.08 7.58
N ARG A 44 -9.07 -4.55 8.70
CA ARG A 44 -9.07 -5.95 9.10
C ARG A 44 -10.46 -6.45 9.54
N ASP A 45 -11.14 -5.68 10.37
CA ASP A 45 -12.33 -6.14 11.09
C ASP A 45 -13.63 -5.84 10.32
N ILE A 46 -13.67 -4.74 9.60
CA ILE A 46 -14.85 -4.25 8.86
C ILE A 46 -14.64 -4.41 7.35
N GLY A 47 -13.42 -4.12 6.86
CA GLY A 47 -13.10 -4.07 5.43
C GLY A 47 -13.42 -2.70 4.81
N LEU A 48 -13.34 -2.65 3.47
CA LEU A 48 -13.70 -1.48 2.67
C LEU A 48 -15.18 -1.56 2.26
N SER A 49 -15.81 -0.41 2.09
CA SER A 49 -17.05 -0.33 1.32
C SER A 49 -16.77 -0.50 -0.18
N GLU A 50 -17.78 -0.90 -0.94
CA GLU A 50 -17.68 -1.01 -2.41
C GLU A 50 -17.24 0.30 -3.07
N ASP A 51 -17.70 1.44 -2.55
CA ASP A 51 -17.34 2.76 -3.07
C ASP A 51 -15.88 3.12 -2.79
N GLU A 52 -15.35 2.79 -1.61
CA GLU A 52 -13.92 2.97 -1.28
C GLU A 52 -13.04 2.08 -2.16
N LEU A 53 -13.41 0.82 -2.34
CA LEU A 53 -12.69 -0.10 -3.22
C LEU A 53 -12.68 0.42 -4.67
N ARG A 54 -13.82 0.85 -5.19
CA ARG A 54 -13.95 1.41 -6.53
C ARG A 54 -13.04 2.64 -6.73
N ARG A 55 -13.05 3.58 -5.78
CA ARG A 55 -12.18 4.78 -5.82
C ARG A 55 -10.70 4.39 -5.75
N SER A 56 -10.34 3.42 -4.91
CA SER A 56 -8.96 2.94 -4.77
C SER A 56 -8.46 2.29 -6.05
N LYS A 57 -9.27 1.43 -6.69
CA LYS A 57 -8.96 0.84 -8.00
C LYS A 57 -8.73 1.91 -9.05
N ALA A 58 -9.66 2.85 -9.20
CA ALA A 58 -9.54 3.93 -10.18
C ALA A 58 -8.27 4.78 -9.96
N LYS A 59 -7.92 5.08 -8.69
CA LYS A 59 -6.69 5.79 -8.34
C LYS A 59 -5.44 5.01 -8.75
N ILE A 60 -5.34 3.72 -8.39
CA ILE A 60 -4.17 2.89 -8.68
C ILE A 60 -3.99 2.72 -10.19
N ILE A 61 -5.06 2.39 -10.90
CA ILE A 61 -5.03 2.21 -12.36
C ILE A 61 -4.63 3.52 -13.06
N GLY A 62 -5.19 4.65 -12.62
CA GLY A 62 -4.83 5.97 -13.13
C GLY A 62 -3.37 6.31 -12.91
N GLN A 63 -2.85 6.10 -11.71
CA GLN A 63 -1.44 6.35 -11.38
C GLN A 63 -0.50 5.46 -12.21
N LYS A 64 -0.81 4.19 -12.38
CA LYS A 64 -0.01 3.28 -13.22
C LYS A 64 -0.01 3.72 -14.69
N LYS A 65 -1.15 4.16 -15.24
CA LYS A 65 -1.22 4.70 -16.60
C LYS A 65 -0.35 5.95 -16.77
N ILE A 66 -0.34 6.85 -15.79
CA ILE A 66 0.52 8.05 -15.81
C ILE A 66 1.99 7.65 -15.71
N ALA A 67 2.35 6.73 -14.81
CA ALA A 67 3.73 6.27 -14.64
C ALA A 67 4.33 5.66 -15.91
N ARG A 68 3.53 5.08 -16.79
CA ARG A 68 3.99 4.55 -18.09
C ARG A 68 4.47 5.62 -19.08
N GLN A 69 4.22 6.89 -18.81
CA GLN A 69 4.76 8.00 -19.63
C GLN A 69 6.26 8.22 -19.38
N ASP A 70 6.78 7.76 -18.24
CA ASP A 70 8.21 7.72 -17.96
C ASP A 70 8.84 6.45 -18.57
N LEU A 71 9.54 6.63 -19.70
CA LEU A 71 10.18 5.51 -20.41
C LEU A 71 11.26 4.83 -19.59
N GLY A 72 11.98 5.58 -18.73
CA GLY A 72 12.98 5.02 -17.83
C GLY A 72 12.35 4.10 -16.78
N GLY A 73 11.30 4.56 -16.11
CA GLY A 73 10.53 3.77 -15.16
C GLY A 73 9.87 2.55 -15.80
N LEU A 74 9.35 2.69 -17.02
CA LEU A 74 8.78 1.58 -17.78
C LEU A 74 9.84 0.50 -18.08
N ALA A 75 11.02 0.90 -18.56
CA ALA A 75 12.12 -0.05 -18.83
C ALA A 75 12.57 -0.82 -17.57
N VAL A 76 12.64 -0.12 -16.42
CA VAL A 76 12.95 -0.77 -15.13
C VAL A 76 11.85 -1.77 -14.74
N THR A 77 10.57 -1.39 -14.90
CA THR A 77 9.44 -2.29 -14.59
C THR A 77 9.48 -3.54 -15.44
N MET A 78 9.63 -3.40 -16.76
CA MET A 78 9.74 -4.54 -17.69
C MET A 78 10.94 -5.43 -17.36
N GLY A 79 12.09 -4.83 -17.01
CA GLY A 79 13.29 -5.58 -16.62
C GLY A 79 13.11 -6.36 -15.32
N LEU A 80 12.41 -5.79 -14.33
CA LEU A 80 12.09 -6.48 -13.08
C LEU A 80 11.05 -7.58 -13.26
N ASP A 81 10.03 -7.35 -14.08
CA ASP A 81 9.01 -8.35 -14.40
C ASP A 81 9.66 -9.58 -15.05
N GLU A 82 10.57 -9.36 -16.01
CA GLU A 82 11.33 -10.45 -16.64
C GLU A 82 12.26 -11.16 -15.65
N LEU A 83 13.00 -10.39 -14.83
CA LEU A 83 13.90 -10.93 -13.81
C LEU A 83 13.18 -11.83 -12.78
N PHE A 84 11.94 -11.49 -12.44
CA PHE A 84 11.11 -12.27 -11.53
C PHE A 84 10.36 -13.43 -12.20
N GLY A 85 10.55 -13.61 -13.50
CA GLY A 85 9.94 -14.72 -14.26
C GLY A 85 8.45 -14.49 -14.55
N LEU A 86 7.97 -13.26 -14.47
CA LEU A 86 6.58 -12.90 -14.76
C LEU A 86 6.34 -12.67 -16.26
N GLY A 87 7.41 -12.40 -17.02
CA GLY A 87 7.38 -11.93 -18.40
C GLY A 87 7.41 -10.39 -18.45
N TYR A 88 8.17 -9.84 -19.40
CA TYR A 88 8.43 -8.40 -19.50
C TYR A 88 7.17 -7.53 -19.68
N ASP A 89 6.08 -8.11 -20.15
CA ASP A 89 4.79 -7.46 -20.38
C ASP A 89 3.75 -7.71 -19.27
N ALA A 90 4.15 -8.35 -18.16
CA ALA A 90 3.23 -8.74 -17.09
C ALA A 90 2.44 -7.56 -16.52
N SER A 91 3.08 -6.39 -16.38
CA SER A 91 2.45 -5.17 -15.88
C SER A 91 1.46 -4.53 -16.86
N ASP A 92 1.42 -4.94 -18.13
CA ASP A 92 0.44 -4.47 -19.12
C ASP A 92 -0.98 -4.95 -18.79
N HIS A 93 -1.08 -6.11 -18.15
CA HIS A 93 -2.33 -6.76 -17.76
C HIS A 93 -2.75 -6.49 -16.31
N ASP A 94 -2.02 -5.64 -15.59
CA ASP A 94 -2.28 -5.35 -14.18
C ASP A 94 -3.66 -4.74 -13.95
N HIS A 95 -4.19 -3.94 -14.87
CA HIS A 95 -5.49 -3.30 -14.71
C HIS A 95 -6.62 -4.32 -14.58
N GLU A 96 -6.58 -5.43 -15.32
CA GLU A 96 -7.57 -6.52 -15.23
C GLU A 96 -7.51 -7.19 -13.86
N LYS A 97 -6.30 -7.40 -13.32
CA LYS A 97 -6.09 -7.95 -11.98
C LYS A 97 -6.66 -7.01 -10.90
N TYR A 98 -6.44 -5.69 -11.00
CA TYR A 98 -7.01 -4.72 -10.07
C TYR A 98 -8.54 -4.66 -10.15
N GLU A 99 -9.12 -4.69 -11.36
CA GLU A 99 -10.57 -4.68 -11.51
C GLU A 99 -11.23 -5.94 -10.92
N ALA A 100 -10.57 -7.08 -10.95
CA ALA A 100 -11.08 -8.33 -10.41
C ALA A 100 -11.08 -8.41 -8.87
N ILE A 101 -10.37 -7.51 -8.16
CA ILE A 101 -10.29 -7.54 -6.70
C ILE A 101 -11.66 -7.27 -6.08
N THR A 102 -12.03 -8.03 -5.03
CA THR A 102 -13.28 -7.86 -4.28
C THR A 102 -13.03 -7.30 -2.87
N VAL A 103 -14.08 -6.80 -2.24
CA VAL A 103 -14.03 -6.32 -0.84
C VAL A 103 -13.60 -7.45 0.09
N GLU A 104 -14.12 -8.66 -0.12
CA GLU A 104 -13.77 -9.83 0.69
C GLU A 104 -12.28 -10.14 0.60
N GLN A 105 -11.72 -10.13 -0.61
CA GLN A 105 -10.29 -10.38 -0.79
C GLN A 105 -9.42 -9.32 -0.09
N THR A 106 -9.81 -8.04 -0.11
CA THR A 106 -9.07 -6.99 0.60
C THR A 106 -9.13 -7.19 2.11
N ARG A 107 -10.30 -7.57 2.66
CA ARG A 107 -10.46 -7.88 4.08
C ARG A 107 -9.65 -9.10 4.50
N ASP A 108 -9.67 -10.17 3.71
CA ASP A 108 -8.93 -11.40 4.00
C ASP A 108 -7.41 -11.15 4.05
N VAL A 109 -6.90 -10.33 3.13
CA VAL A 109 -5.50 -9.89 3.13
C VAL A 109 -5.20 -9.04 4.36
N ALA A 110 -6.05 -8.08 4.71
CA ALA A 110 -5.89 -7.28 5.91
C ALA A 110 -5.93 -8.15 7.18
N ALA A 111 -6.87 -9.08 7.27
CA ALA A 111 -6.98 -10.03 8.38
C ALA A 111 -5.73 -10.91 8.52
N LYS A 112 -5.09 -11.27 7.41
CA LYS A 112 -3.87 -12.07 7.42
C LYS A 112 -2.63 -11.29 7.86
N TYR A 113 -2.48 -10.05 7.40
CA TYR A 113 -1.21 -9.32 7.54
C TYR A 113 -1.23 -8.20 8.58
N PHE A 114 -2.39 -7.60 8.89
CA PHE A 114 -2.47 -6.51 9.87
C PHE A 114 -2.73 -7.07 11.28
N GLN A 115 -1.77 -7.85 11.75
CA GLN A 115 -1.81 -8.45 13.09
C GLN A 115 -1.08 -7.56 14.09
N PRO A 116 -1.72 -7.11 15.19
CA PRO A 116 -1.07 -6.27 16.20
C PRO A 116 0.21 -6.89 16.77
N ALA A 117 0.24 -8.20 16.92
CA ALA A 117 1.41 -8.93 17.44
C ALA A 117 2.62 -8.92 16.47
N SER A 118 2.42 -8.58 15.21
CA SER A 118 3.45 -8.52 14.17
C SER A 118 3.75 -7.08 13.73
N CYS A 119 3.24 -6.09 14.47
CA CYS A 119 3.44 -4.67 14.20
C CYS A 119 4.71 -4.18 14.89
N VAL A 120 5.50 -3.39 14.14
CA VAL A 120 6.63 -2.63 14.69
C VAL A 120 6.37 -1.16 14.45
N VAL A 121 6.46 -0.35 15.49
CA VAL A 121 6.33 1.10 15.41
C VAL A 121 7.71 1.73 15.54
N ALA A 122 8.05 2.63 14.63
CA ALA A 122 9.28 3.43 14.67
C ALA A 122 8.91 4.91 14.59
N VAL A 123 9.41 5.70 15.52
CA VAL A 123 9.22 7.14 15.57
C VAL A 123 10.58 7.82 15.42
N SER A 124 10.68 8.76 14.48
CA SER A 124 11.86 9.60 14.29
C SER A 124 11.49 11.04 14.61
N HIS A 125 12.31 11.70 15.46
CA HIS A 125 12.15 13.11 15.79
C HIS A 125 13.53 13.80 15.80
N PRO A 126 13.55 15.12 15.65
CA PRO A 126 14.80 15.87 15.75
C PRO A 126 15.50 15.60 17.09
N PRO A 127 16.83 15.65 17.13
CA PRO A 127 17.54 15.60 18.41
C PRO A 127 17.10 16.78 19.28
N VAL A 128 16.91 16.50 20.56
CA VAL A 128 16.61 17.51 21.60
C VAL A 128 17.84 18.35 21.89
#